data_2de0a4b999bf63c469148c32bf611188
#
_entry.id   2de0a4b999bf63c469148c32bf611188
#
_cell.length_a   1.000
_cell.length_b   1.000
_cell.length_c   1.000
_cell.angle_alpha   90.00
_cell.angle_beta   90.00
_cell.angle_gamma   90.00
#
_symmetry.space_group_name_H-M   'P 1'
#
loop_
_entity.id
_entity.type
_entity.pdbx_description
1 polymer ?
#
loop_
_entity_poly.entity_id
_entity_poly.type
_entity_poly.pdbx_seq_one_letter_code
_entity_poly.pdbx_strand_id
1 'polypeptide(L)'
;MIKKVFILALLMLNSMLCWGENSAERTKRNFLQLGLTMYEAEDIRILPTAEIKFRDLFEAVEKAEKYILLDYFKFQQDSICGVLIERLKRKVQEGVEVRIIFDSFGNHDSDFPLSDTLQARIRESGIEIVAFDPVRFPWINHLMHRNHHKIAIIDGKTVYTGGMNVADYYLHGKPKVGKWRDMQIRMSGPIVQAYEELFWKMWGKTAPSPLPLWGSASKPQHSYEEEKALPQRVSVEGAVASRWPGESPGIMRQTYVICIDNAEHLVQIVNPYAMLFGEVRAALRRALQRGVRVQFMVSTKSDGKVNDDVIGLEMRKLMKRGAEVYYFEDGFHHSKIMMIDSLFCTVGTTNLDARSLCFDYEVNAFIFSPATTHQLQQIFYNDMEKSSTLLTPEVWQERFPPRRRIRGRIYSIAKRFL
;
A
#
# COMPACT_ATOMS: atom_id res chain seq x y z
N MET A 1 16.22 44.47 23.21
CA MET A 1 14.83 44.29 23.64
C MET A 1 13.89 43.97 22.46
N ILE A 2 13.92 44.75 21.40
CA ILE A 2 13.04 44.64 20.21
C ILE A 2 13.13 43.25 19.51
N LYS A 3 14.32 42.67 19.32
CA LYS A 3 14.49 41.32 18.72
C LYS A 3 13.84 40.20 19.54
N LYS A 4 13.86 40.29 20.88
CA LYS A 4 13.21 39.26 21.74
C LYS A 4 11.69 39.37 21.69
N VAL A 5 11.14 40.59 21.59
CA VAL A 5 9.69 40.81 21.42
C VAL A 5 9.21 40.32 20.06
N PHE A 6 10.00 40.53 18.99
CA PHE A 6 9.66 40.05 17.65
C PHE A 6 9.68 38.51 17.56
N ILE A 7 10.64 37.83 18.22
CA ILE A 7 10.71 36.37 18.29
C ILE A 7 9.54 35.83 19.12
N LEU A 8 9.18 36.50 20.24
CA LEU A 8 8.04 36.09 21.06
C LEU A 8 6.71 36.30 20.31
N ALA A 9 6.58 37.40 19.58
CA ALA A 9 5.41 37.66 18.74
C ALA A 9 5.30 36.67 17.57
N LEU A 10 6.42 36.28 16.94
CA LEU A 10 6.44 35.22 15.91
C LEU A 10 6.09 33.86 16.48
N LEU A 11 6.56 33.55 17.68
CA LEU A 11 6.22 32.32 18.38
C LEU A 11 4.77 32.28 18.83
N MET A 12 4.23 33.41 19.30
CA MET A 12 2.80 33.55 19.62
C MET A 12 1.92 33.54 18.37
N LEU A 13 2.33 34.14 17.27
CA LEU A 13 1.61 34.08 15.99
C LEU A 13 1.59 32.66 15.43
N ASN A 14 2.72 31.91 15.50
CA ASN A 14 2.77 30.51 15.14
C ASN A 14 1.92 29.63 16.08
N SER A 15 1.87 29.93 17.38
CA SER A 15 1.00 29.22 18.31
C SER A 15 -0.48 29.57 18.12
N MET A 16 -0.83 30.79 17.74
CA MET A 16 -2.21 31.19 17.42
C MET A 16 -2.69 30.61 16.09
N LEU A 17 -1.81 30.45 15.08
CA LEU A 17 -2.13 29.74 13.83
C LEU A 17 -2.32 28.22 14.04
N CYS A 18 -1.80 27.64 15.11
CA CYS A 18 -2.03 26.24 15.48
C CYS A 18 -3.32 26.01 16.28
N TRP A 19 -3.98 27.05 16.77
CA TRP A 19 -5.25 26.93 17.49
C TRP A 19 -6.42 26.87 16.49
N GLY A 20 -6.75 25.65 16.07
CA GLY A 20 -7.84 25.36 15.14
C GLY A 20 -7.48 24.42 14.00
N GLU A 21 -6.19 24.12 13.81
CA GLU A 21 -5.75 23.19 12.78
C GLU A 21 -6.04 21.73 13.20
N ASN A 22 -6.85 21.02 12.42
CA ASN A 22 -7.18 19.62 12.68
C ASN A 22 -6.02 18.67 12.32
N SER A 23 -6.15 17.38 12.66
CA SER A 23 -5.12 16.38 12.41
C SER A 23 -4.75 16.22 10.93
N ALA A 24 -5.71 16.44 10.01
CA ALA A 24 -5.46 16.36 8.57
C ALA A 24 -4.56 17.51 8.10
N GLU A 25 -4.87 18.75 8.48
CA GLU A 25 -4.08 19.92 8.09
C GLU A 25 -2.66 19.86 8.66
N ARG A 26 -2.51 19.47 9.94
CA ARG A 26 -1.18 19.23 10.53
C ARG A 26 -0.41 18.17 9.78
N THR A 27 -1.07 17.09 9.37
CA THR A 27 -0.43 16.00 8.64
C THR A 27 0.02 16.46 7.26
N LYS A 28 -0.81 17.20 6.51
CA LYS A 28 -0.43 17.80 5.21
C LYS A 28 0.80 18.70 5.35
N ARG A 29 0.80 19.61 6.32
CA ARG A 29 1.94 20.47 6.58
C ARG A 29 3.23 19.69 6.89
N ASN A 30 3.13 18.67 7.75
CA ASN A 30 4.28 17.83 8.08
C ASN A 30 4.77 17.01 6.87
N PHE A 31 3.86 16.59 5.98
CA PHE A 31 4.22 15.91 4.73
C PHE A 31 4.97 16.82 3.78
N LEU A 32 4.53 18.07 3.63
CA LEU A 32 5.25 19.09 2.85
C LEU A 32 6.66 19.34 3.43
N GLN A 33 6.80 19.42 4.75
CA GLN A 33 8.11 19.54 5.42
C GLN A 33 8.98 18.31 5.23
N LEU A 34 8.39 17.13 5.07
CA LEU A 34 9.08 15.89 4.77
C LEU A 34 9.50 15.79 3.28
N GLY A 35 9.07 16.73 2.45
CA GLY A 35 9.36 16.78 1.02
C GLY A 35 8.36 16.02 0.15
N LEU A 36 7.21 15.62 0.68
CA LEU A 36 6.13 15.06 -0.12
C LEU A 36 5.38 16.17 -0.86
N THR A 37 4.96 15.87 -2.08
CA THR A 37 4.11 16.75 -2.89
C THR A 37 2.65 16.41 -2.63
N MET A 38 1.81 17.45 -2.56
CA MET A 38 0.36 17.33 -2.54
C MET A 38 -0.16 17.38 -3.97
N TYR A 39 -1.07 16.46 -4.30
CA TYR A 39 -1.71 16.34 -5.61
C TYR A 39 -3.22 16.42 -5.45
N GLU A 40 -3.91 16.86 -6.47
CA GLU A 40 -5.34 16.65 -6.58
C GLU A 40 -5.64 15.21 -6.99
N ALA A 41 -6.60 14.59 -6.32
CA ALA A 41 -7.12 13.28 -6.62
C ALA A 41 -8.62 13.36 -6.89
N GLU A 42 -9.07 12.70 -7.95
CA GLU A 42 -10.44 12.70 -8.43
C GLU A 42 -10.97 11.28 -8.60
N ASP A 43 -12.28 11.14 -8.77
CA ASP A 43 -12.97 9.85 -9.01
C ASP A 43 -12.43 8.71 -8.14
N ILE A 44 -12.30 8.98 -6.84
CA ILE A 44 -11.74 8.03 -5.89
C ILE A 44 -12.76 6.93 -5.63
N ARG A 45 -12.36 5.68 -5.83
CA ARG A 45 -13.19 4.50 -5.57
C ARG A 45 -12.43 3.50 -4.73
N ILE A 46 -13.04 3.07 -3.63
CA ILE A 46 -12.57 1.92 -2.87
C ILE A 46 -13.06 0.65 -3.58
N LEU A 47 -12.14 -0.27 -3.82
CA LEU A 47 -12.39 -1.57 -4.43
C LEU A 47 -12.20 -2.64 -3.33
N PRO A 48 -13.27 -2.96 -2.59
CA PRO A 48 -13.17 -3.71 -1.34
C PRO A 48 -12.99 -5.22 -1.53
N THR A 49 -13.11 -5.74 -2.75
CA THR A 49 -12.92 -7.16 -3.05
C THR A 49 -12.21 -7.34 -4.39
N ALA A 50 -11.67 -8.54 -4.59
CA ALA A 50 -10.96 -8.88 -5.82
C ALA A 50 -11.91 -8.90 -7.04
N GLU A 51 -13.14 -9.36 -6.86
CA GLU A 51 -14.16 -9.38 -7.92
C GLU A 51 -14.45 -7.96 -8.45
N ILE A 52 -14.62 -7.02 -7.52
CA ILE A 52 -14.88 -5.61 -7.86
C ILE A 52 -13.62 -5.02 -8.52
N LYS A 53 -12.43 -5.26 -7.96
CA LYS A 53 -11.16 -4.76 -8.50
C LYS A 53 -10.89 -5.27 -9.91
N PHE A 54 -11.00 -6.57 -10.14
CA PHE A 54 -10.67 -7.11 -11.46
C PHE A 54 -11.70 -6.73 -12.52
N ARG A 55 -12.99 -6.67 -12.16
CA ARG A 55 -14.00 -6.15 -13.07
C ARG A 55 -13.72 -4.70 -13.47
N ASP A 56 -13.50 -3.81 -12.52
CA ASP A 56 -13.23 -2.39 -12.77
C ASP A 56 -11.91 -2.22 -13.58
N LEU A 57 -10.85 -2.96 -13.24
CA LEU A 57 -9.58 -2.92 -13.97
C LEU A 57 -9.75 -3.43 -15.41
N PHE A 58 -10.51 -4.52 -15.62
CA PHE A 58 -10.72 -5.05 -16.98
C PHE A 58 -11.54 -4.09 -17.83
N GLU A 59 -12.56 -3.43 -17.26
CA GLU A 59 -13.31 -2.37 -17.96
C GLU A 59 -12.41 -1.18 -18.33
N ALA A 60 -11.48 -0.80 -17.47
CA ALA A 60 -10.52 0.26 -17.76
C ALA A 60 -9.52 -0.16 -18.85
N VAL A 61 -9.01 -1.39 -18.81
CA VAL A 61 -8.14 -1.96 -19.85
C VAL A 61 -8.83 -1.96 -21.22
N GLU A 62 -10.09 -2.39 -21.29
CA GLU A 62 -10.84 -2.38 -22.58
C GLU A 62 -11.00 -0.95 -23.16
N LYS A 63 -11.05 0.07 -22.30
CA LYS A 63 -11.20 1.48 -22.70
C LYS A 63 -9.87 2.20 -22.93
N ALA A 64 -8.74 1.56 -22.70
CA ALA A 64 -7.43 2.16 -22.89
C ALA A 64 -7.20 2.53 -24.38
N GLU A 65 -6.63 3.71 -24.62
CA GLU A 65 -6.40 4.27 -25.95
C GLU A 65 -4.93 4.52 -26.25
N LYS A 66 -4.10 4.74 -25.21
CA LYS A 66 -2.70 5.15 -25.39
C LYS A 66 -1.73 4.11 -24.83
N TYR A 67 -1.80 3.83 -23.53
CA TYR A 67 -0.89 2.89 -22.87
C TYR A 67 -1.45 2.30 -21.58
N ILE A 68 -0.91 1.13 -21.22
CA ILE A 68 -1.19 0.41 -19.98
C ILE A 68 0.15 0.07 -19.31
N LEU A 69 0.33 0.52 -18.06
CA LEU A 69 1.53 0.28 -17.27
C LEU A 69 1.16 -0.53 -16.03
N LEU A 70 1.79 -1.70 -15.84
CA LEU A 70 1.52 -2.61 -14.73
C LEU A 70 2.81 -2.88 -13.97
N ASP A 71 2.79 -2.67 -12.64
CA ASP A 71 3.92 -2.96 -11.75
C ASP A 71 3.42 -3.73 -10.53
N TYR A 72 3.77 -5.03 -10.46
CA TYR A 72 3.25 -5.95 -9.44
C TYR A 72 4.35 -6.81 -8.80
N PHE A 73 4.24 -7.02 -7.49
CA PHE A 73 5.11 -7.96 -6.78
C PHE A 73 4.88 -9.41 -7.23
N LYS A 74 3.60 -9.84 -7.33
CA LYS A 74 3.23 -11.18 -7.83
C LYS A 74 2.32 -11.06 -9.05
N PHE A 75 2.68 -11.81 -10.10
CA PHE A 75 1.91 -11.94 -11.32
C PHE A 75 1.84 -13.44 -11.63
N GLN A 76 0.82 -14.13 -11.09
CA GLN A 76 0.77 -15.60 -11.17
C GLN A 76 0.26 -16.10 -12.52
N GLN A 77 0.80 -17.23 -12.99
CA GLN A 77 0.33 -17.92 -14.19
C GLN A 77 -0.93 -18.75 -13.87
N ASP A 78 -2.04 -18.02 -13.64
CA ASP A 78 -3.34 -18.57 -13.29
C ASP A 78 -4.46 -18.00 -14.16
N SER A 79 -5.73 -18.29 -13.85
CA SER A 79 -6.85 -17.90 -14.72
C SER A 79 -7.04 -16.39 -14.83
N ILE A 80 -6.91 -15.65 -13.73
CA ILE A 80 -7.07 -14.18 -13.75
C ILE A 80 -5.94 -13.50 -14.55
N CYS A 81 -4.72 -14.02 -14.42
CA CYS A 81 -3.60 -13.58 -15.23
C CYS A 81 -3.85 -13.88 -16.72
N GLY A 82 -4.31 -15.10 -17.05
CA GLY A 82 -4.66 -15.46 -18.43
C GLY A 82 -5.68 -14.51 -19.05
N VAL A 83 -6.75 -14.23 -18.32
CA VAL A 83 -7.79 -13.28 -18.77
C VAL A 83 -7.22 -11.88 -18.99
N LEU A 84 -6.36 -11.39 -18.05
CA LEU A 84 -5.72 -10.09 -18.20
C LEU A 84 -4.79 -10.05 -19.41
N ILE A 85 -3.91 -11.02 -19.57
CA ILE A 85 -2.96 -11.08 -20.71
C ILE A 85 -3.67 -11.11 -22.05
N GLU A 86 -4.76 -11.87 -22.20
CA GLU A 86 -5.52 -11.90 -23.45
C GLU A 86 -6.18 -10.55 -23.78
N ARG A 87 -6.64 -9.80 -22.77
CA ARG A 87 -7.12 -8.43 -22.96
C ARG A 87 -6.00 -7.49 -23.38
N LEU A 88 -4.85 -7.57 -22.73
CA LEU A 88 -3.68 -6.76 -23.05
C LEU A 88 -3.18 -7.01 -24.48
N LYS A 89 -3.17 -8.27 -24.93
CA LYS A 89 -2.82 -8.63 -26.30
C LYS A 89 -3.75 -7.98 -27.33
N ARG A 90 -5.07 -7.98 -27.08
CA ARG A 90 -6.01 -7.27 -27.96
C ARG A 90 -5.73 -5.78 -28.00
N LYS A 91 -5.43 -5.16 -26.85
CA LYS A 91 -5.09 -3.73 -26.78
C LYS A 91 -3.82 -3.40 -27.56
N VAL A 92 -2.80 -4.28 -27.51
CA VAL A 92 -1.59 -4.13 -28.37
C VAL A 92 -1.95 -4.18 -29.84
N GLN A 93 -2.85 -5.09 -30.27
CA GLN A 93 -3.33 -5.14 -31.67
C GLN A 93 -4.11 -3.88 -32.10
N GLU A 94 -4.73 -3.19 -31.12
CA GLU A 94 -5.38 -1.89 -31.30
C GLU A 94 -4.40 -0.70 -31.31
N GLY A 95 -3.10 -0.94 -31.08
CA GLY A 95 -2.05 0.08 -31.06
C GLY A 95 -1.75 0.66 -29.67
N VAL A 96 -2.29 0.09 -28.59
CA VAL A 96 -2.02 0.52 -27.23
C VAL A 96 -0.67 -0.05 -26.76
N GLU A 97 0.18 0.81 -26.19
CA GLU A 97 1.45 0.37 -25.59
C GLU A 97 1.21 -0.34 -24.25
N VAL A 98 1.80 -1.51 -24.04
CA VAL A 98 1.65 -2.27 -22.79
C VAL A 98 3.00 -2.62 -22.21
N ARG A 99 3.23 -2.21 -20.94
CA ARG A 99 4.44 -2.52 -20.18
C ARG A 99 4.11 -3.16 -18.85
N ILE A 100 4.83 -4.22 -18.51
CA ILE A 100 4.65 -4.99 -17.28
C ILE A 100 5.99 -5.13 -16.56
N ILE A 101 6.02 -4.74 -15.29
CA ILE A 101 7.09 -5.08 -14.34
C ILE A 101 6.53 -6.09 -13.35
N PHE A 102 7.25 -7.17 -13.10
CA PHE A 102 6.96 -8.07 -11.98
C PHE A 102 8.22 -8.35 -11.16
N ASP A 103 8.04 -8.56 -9.86
CA ASP A 103 9.19 -8.89 -9.01
C ASP A 103 9.62 -10.34 -9.22
N SER A 104 10.91 -10.56 -9.50
CA SER A 104 11.46 -11.89 -9.78
C SER A 104 11.33 -12.83 -8.58
N PHE A 105 11.60 -12.35 -7.34
CA PHE A 105 11.46 -13.15 -6.13
C PHE A 105 9.99 -13.40 -5.81
N GLY A 106 9.14 -12.38 -5.90
CA GLY A 106 7.69 -12.52 -5.72
C GLY A 106 7.07 -13.51 -6.70
N ASN A 107 7.57 -13.53 -7.94
CA ASN A 107 7.16 -14.52 -8.93
C ASN A 107 7.63 -15.93 -8.54
N HIS A 108 8.89 -16.09 -8.16
CA HIS A 108 9.45 -17.41 -7.78
C HIS A 108 8.77 -18.00 -6.53
N ASP A 109 8.41 -17.14 -5.55
CA ASP A 109 7.68 -17.52 -4.34
C ASP A 109 6.16 -17.73 -4.57
N SER A 110 5.71 -17.72 -5.82
CA SER A 110 4.32 -17.96 -6.19
C SER A 110 3.98 -19.45 -6.30
N ASP A 111 2.71 -19.80 -6.04
CA ASP A 111 2.22 -21.18 -6.27
C ASP A 111 2.27 -21.53 -7.77
N PHE A 112 2.09 -20.54 -8.64
CA PHE A 112 2.14 -20.67 -10.10
C PHE A 112 2.99 -19.52 -10.69
N PRO A 113 4.32 -19.63 -10.69
CA PRO A 113 5.19 -18.60 -11.24
C PRO A 113 5.03 -18.46 -12.76
N LEU A 114 5.14 -17.24 -13.27
CA LEU A 114 5.22 -16.98 -14.72
C LEU A 114 6.45 -17.72 -15.29
N SER A 115 6.19 -18.74 -16.11
CA SER A 115 7.25 -19.49 -16.76
C SER A 115 7.95 -18.65 -17.83
N ASP A 116 9.23 -18.95 -18.10
CA ASP A 116 9.99 -18.29 -19.17
C ASP A 116 9.32 -18.43 -20.54
N THR A 117 8.70 -19.59 -20.78
CA THR A 117 7.92 -19.83 -22.01
C THR A 117 6.72 -18.88 -22.12
N LEU A 118 5.98 -18.68 -21.04
CA LEU A 118 4.85 -17.72 -21.05
C LEU A 118 5.35 -16.29 -21.20
N GLN A 119 6.40 -15.91 -20.53
CA GLN A 119 7.01 -14.59 -20.68
C GLN A 119 7.47 -14.34 -22.12
N ALA A 120 8.08 -15.34 -22.80
CA ALA A 120 8.45 -15.24 -24.21
C ALA A 120 7.21 -15.00 -25.10
N ARG A 121 6.15 -15.79 -24.93
CA ARG A 121 4.88 -15.63 -25.69
C ARG A 121 4.21 -14.25 -25.44
N ILE A 122 4.32 -13.72 -24.22
CA ILE A 122 3.82 -12.37 -23.91
C ILE A 122 4.63 -11.34 -24.71
N ARG A 123 5.97 -11.44 -24.73
CA ARG A 123 6.82 -10.53 -25.53
C ARG A 123 6.56 -10.64 -27.04
N GLU A 124 6.38 -11.84 -27.56
CA GLU A 124 6.03 -12.10 -28.96
C GLU A 124 4.72 -11.43 -29.39
N SER A 125 3.80 -11.20 -28.43
CA SER A 125 2.55 -10.46 -28.71
C SER A 125 2.71 -8.93 -28.70
N GLY A 126 3.92 -8.40 -28.52
CA GLY A 126 4.19 -6.97 -28.48
C GLY A 126 4.09 -6.33 -27.09
N ILE A 127 3.80 -7.11 -26.04
CA ILE A 127 3.82 -6.64 -24.66
C ILE A 127 5.25 -6.63 -24.15
N GLU A 128 5.71 -5.48 -23.65
CA GLU A 128 6.99 -5.38 -22.96
C GLU A 128 6.85 -5.88 -21.51
N ILE A 129 7.44 -7.03 -21.17
CA ILE A 129 7.42 -7.58 -19.82
C ILE A 129 8.83 -7.84 -19.31
N VAL A 130 9.12 -7.34 -18.09
CA VAL A 130 10.44 -7.42 -17.46
C VAL A 130 10.34 -7.89 -16.01
N ALA A 131 11.33 -8.69 -15.59
CA ALA A 131 11.46 -9.17 -14.22
C ALA A 131 12.36 -8.22 -13.43
N PHE A 132 11.85 -7.63 -12.35
CA PHE A 132 12.65 -6.82 -11.45
C PHE A 132 13.64 -7.69 -10.68
N ASP A 133 14.92 -7.33 -10.73
CA ASP A 133 16.04 -7.84 -9.95
C ASP A 133 16.06 -9.38 -9.83
N PRO A 134 16.34 -10.11 -10.93
CA PRO A 134 16.42 -11.56 -10.92
C PRO A 134 17.45 -12.06 -9.90
N VAL A 135 17.00 -12.93 -8.99
CA VAL A 135 17.88 -13.54 -7.99
C VAL A 135 18.78 -14.56 -8.67
N ARG A 136 20.10 -14.34 -8.66
CA ARG A 136 21.11 -15.22 -9.26
C ARG A 136 22.12 -15.64 -8.23
N PHE A 137 22.41 -16.94 -8.13
CA PHE A 137 23.51 -17.44 -7.31
C PHE A 137 24.85 -16.92 -7.86
N PRO A 138 25.80 -16.48 -7.01
CA PRO A 138 25.81 -16.48 -5.54
C PRO A 138 25.28 -15.17 -4.89
N TRP A 139 24.64 -14.26 -5.63
CA TRP A 139 24.26 -12.92 -5.19
C TRP A 139 22.94 -12.92 -4.39
N ILE A 140 22.95 -13.57 -3.21
CA ILE A 140 21.80 -13.66 -2.31
C ILE A 140 21.43 -12.31 -1.65
N ASN A 141 22.31 -11.30 -1.71
CA ASN A 141 22.04 -9.95 -1.23
C ASN A 141 20.85 -9.28 -1.95
N HIS A 142 20.53 -9.70 -3.16
CA HIS A 142 19.35 -9.27 -3.90
C HIS A 142 18.01 -9.77 -3.33
N LEU A 143 18.00 -10.66 -2.34
CA LEU A 143 16.79 -11.07 -1.60
C LEU A 143 16.18 -9.94 -0.75
N MET A 144 17.00 -8.97 -0.37
CA MET A 144 16.55 -7.74 0.29
C MET A 144 16.16 -6.71 -0.77
N HIS A 145 15.32 -5.77 -0.54
CA HIS A 145 14.93 -4.71 -1.48
C HIS A 145 14.11 -5.19 -2.66
N ARG A 146 13.02 -5.92 -2.39
CA ARG A 146 12.09 -6.39 -3.42
C ARG A 146 11.11 -5.29 -3.83
N ASN A 147 10.66 -5.35 -5.07
CA ASN A 147 9.63 -4.45 -5.60
C ASN A 147 8.25 -4.90 -5.11
N HIS A 148 7.78 -4.29 -4.03
CA HIS A 148 6.49 -4.65 -3.42
C HIS A 148 5.33 -3.78 -3.92
N HIS A 149 5.49 -3.06 -5.03
CA HIS A 149 4.44 -2.27 -5.66
C HIS A 149 3.29 -3.15 -6.17
N LYS A 150 2.11 -2.56 -6.26
CA LYS A 150 0.92 -3.09 -6.92
C LYS A 150 0.22 -1.90 -7.56
N ILE A 151 0.65 -1.58 -8.77
CA ILE A 151 0.23 -0.39 -9.53
C ILE A 151 -0.28 -0.83 -10.89
N ALA A 152 -1.42 -0.27 -11.31
CA ALA A 152 -1.86 -0.30 -12.69
C ALA A 152 -2.22 1.13 -13.11
N ILE A 153 -1.69 1.59 -14.23
CA ILE A 153 -1.94 2.93 -14.77
C ILE A 153 -2.51 2.76 -16.17
N ILE A 154 -3.61 3.45 -16.46
CA ILE A 154 -4.29 3.42 -17.74
C ILE A 154 -4.29 4.85 -18.31
N ASP A 155 -3.66 5.03 -19.47
CA ASP A 155 -3.61 6.26 -20.29
C ASP A 155 -3.12 7.52 -19.51
N GLY A 156 -2.43 7.36 -18.37
CA GLY A 156 -2.08 8.47 -17.48
C GLY A 156 -3.28 9.15 -16.83
N LYS A 157 -4.48 8.59 -16.97
CA LYS A 157 -5.74 9.14 -16.48
C LYS A 157 -6.22 8.46 -15.21
N THR A 158 -5.92 7.18 -15.04
CA THR A 158 -6.41 6.36 -13.93
C THR A 158 -5.30 5.52 -13.35
N VAL A 159 -5.24 5.46 -12.02
CA VAL A 159 -4.32 4.60 -11.28
C VAL A 159 -5.06 3.70 -10.29
N TYR A 160 -4.61 2.47 -10.18
CA TYR A 160 -5.00 1.48 -9.18
C TYR A 160 -3.81 1.20 -8.28
N THR A 161 -4.01 1.24 -6.96
CA THR A 161 -2.99 0.85 -5.99
C THR A 161 -3.61 0.24 -4.72
N GLY A 162 -2.84 -0.51 -3.96
CA GLY A 162 -3.29 -1.19 -2.73
C GLY A 162 -2.58 -2.51 -2.48
N GLY A 163 -3.24 -3.46 -1.81
CA GLY A 163 -2.61 -4.71 -1.39
C GLY A 163 -2.66 -5.85 -2.41
N MET A 164 -3.57 -5.81 -3.41
CA MET A 164 -3.87 -6.95 -4.31
C MET A 164 -2.85 -7.10 -5.44
N ASN A 165 -2.29 -8.28 -5.57
CA ASN A 165 -1.53 -8.70 -6.75
C ASN A 165 -2.44 -9.18 -7.89
N VAL A 166 -1.86 -9.76 -8.95
CA VAL A 166 -2.57 -10.47 -10.02
C VAL A 166 -2.46 -11.97 -9.75
N ALA A 167 -3.48 -12.52 -9.08
CA ALA A 167 -3.52 -13.94 -8.70
C ALA A 167 -4.94 -14.39 -8.31
N ASP A 168 -5.29 -15.63 -8.68
CA ASP A 168 -6.59 -16.26 -8.43
C ASP A 168 -6.94 -16.40 -6.95
N TYR A 169 -5.95 -16.51 -6.06
CA TYR A 169 -6.22 -16.68 -4.63
C TYR A 169 -6.91 -15.47 -3.99
N TYR A 170 -6.90 -14.30 -4.61
CA TYR A 170 -7.71 -13.16 -4.16
C TYR A 170 -9.21 -13.39 -4.38
N LEU A 171 -9.59 -14.22 -5.37
CA LEU A 171 -10.98 -14.60 -5.68
C LEU A 171 -11.40 -15.85 -4.90
N HIS A 172 -10.53 -16.85 -4.83
CA HIS A 172 -10.88 -18.19 -4.36
C HIS A 172 -10.27 -18.54 -3.00
N GLY A 173 -9.41 -17.70 -2.44
CA GLY A 173 -8.69 -17.99 -1.21
C GLY A 173 -7.56 -19.00 -1.38
N LYS A 174 -6.99 -19.43 -0.25
CA LYS A 174 -5.97 -20.48 -0.17
C LYS A 174 -6.36 -21.52 0.89
N PRO A 175 -6.06 -22.83 0.68
CA PRO A 175 -6.44 -23.90 1.61
C PRO A 175 -6.00 -23.66 3.06
N LYS A 176 -4.82 -23.05 3.27
CA LYS A 176 -4.26 -22.82 4.61
C LYS A 176 -4.93 -21.71 5.40
N VAL A 177 -5.44 -20.69 4.73
CA VAL A 177 -5.92 -19.45 5.36
C VAL A 177 -7.39 -19.17 5.09
N GLY A 178 -8.01 -19.85 4.15
CA GLY A 178 -9.38 -19.62 3.71
C GLY A 178 -9.47 -18.45 2.72
N LYS A 179 -10.51 -17.64 2.83
CA LYS A 179 -10.70 -16.45 1.98
C LYS A 179 -9.51 -15.51 2.10
N TRP A 180 -9.17 -14.85 1.00
CA TRP A 180 -8.13 -13.84 0.95
C TRP A 180 -8.77 -12.47 0.72
N ARG A 181 -8.94 -11.70 1.79
CA ARG A 181 -9.55 -10.38 1.75
C ARG A 181 -8.48 -9.32 1.60
N ASP A 182 -8.63 -8.48 0.61
CA ASP A 182 -7.74 -7.33 0.41
C ASP A 182 -8.51 -6.18 -0.26
N MET A 183 -7.94 -4.99 -0.29
CA MET A 183 -8.56 -3.82 -0.90
C MET A 183 -7.58 -3.09 -1.80
N GLN A 184 -8.16 -2.41 -2.81
CA GLN A 184 -7.45 -1.42 -3.62
C GLN A 184 -8.24 -0.11 -3.65
N ILE A 185 -7.55 0.94 -4.07
CA ILE A 185 -8.11 2.23 -4.39
C ILE A 185 -7.85 2.51 -5.88
N ARG A 186 -8.87 3.02 -6.56
CA ARG A 186 -8.77 3.62 -7.89
C ARG A 186 -8.86 5.12 -7.74
N MET A 187 -8.03 5.86 -8.47
CA MET A 187 -7.98 7.32 -8.46
C MET A 187 -7.73 7.85 -9.87
N SER A 188 -8.15 9.06 -10.14
CA SER A 188 -7.83 9.83 -11.34
C SER A 188 -7.31 11.23 -10.97
N GLY A 189 -7.04 12.07 -11.96
CA GLY A 189 -6.53 13.43 -11.77
C GLY A 189 -5.00 13.49 -11.57
N PRO A 190 -4.47 14.66 -11.16
CA PRO A 190 -3.03 14.92 -11.07
C PRO A 190 -2.23 13.92 -10.23
N ILE A 191 -2.83 13.25 -9.25
CA ILE A 191 -2.16 12.23 -8.43
C ILE A 191 -1.61 11.06 -9.26
N VAL A 192 -2.17 10.79 -10.45
CA VAL A 192 -1.72 9.72 -11.35
C VAL A 192 -0.28 9.95 -11.80
N GLN A 193 0.12 11.22 -11.98
CA GLN A 193 1.47 11.60 -12.39
C GLN A 193 2.54 11.06 -11.41
N ALA A 194 2.26 11.13 -10.10
CA ALA A 194 3.19 10.60 -9.09
C ALA A 194 3.45 9.10 -9.27
N TYR A 195 2.43 8.33 -9.64
CA TYR A 195 2.56 6.91 -9.90
C TYR A 195 3.24 6.60 -11.24
N GLU A 196 3.03 7.43 -12.27
CA GLU A 196 3.76 7.31 -13.53
C GLU A 196 5.26 7.55 -13.33
N GLU A 197 5.64 8.58 -12.58
CA GLU A 197 7.03 8.85 -12.25
C GLU A 197 7.68 7.66 -11.52
N LEU A 198 6.94 7.03 -10.59
CA LEU A 198 7.40 5.82 -9.90
C LEU A 198 7.56 4.65 -10.86
N PHE A 199 6.59 4.42 -11.76
CA PHE A 199 6.66 3.36 -12.75
C PHE A 199 7.87 3.53 -13.66
N TRP A 200 8.06 4.71 -14.24
CA TRP A 200 9.17 4.97 -15.15
C TRP A 200 10.53 4.89 -14.47
N LYS A 201 10.61 5.33 -13.23
CA LYS A 201 11.82 5.16 -12.42
C LYS A 201 12.12 3.68 -12.17
N MET A 202 11.11 2.86 -11.87
CA MET A 202 11.28 1.41 -11.69
C MET A 202 11.60 0.73 -13.02
N TRP A 203 10.96 1.13 -14.11
CA TRP A 203 11.25 0.65 -15.45
C TRP A 203 12.70 0.89 -15.83
N GLY A 204 13.19 2.11 -15.70
CA GLY A 204 14.58 2.47 -16.00
C GLY A 204 15.61 1.71 -15.16
N LYS A 205 15.25 1.28 -13.95
CA LYS A 205 16.09 0.42 -13.11
C LYS A 205 16.07 -1.05 -13.56
N THR A 206 15.00 -1.50 -14.19
CA THR A 206 14.72 -2.92 -14.43
C THR A 206 15.01 -3.34 -15.89
N ALA A 207 14.67 -2.49 -16.84
CA ALA A 207 14.82 -2.80 -18.26
C ALA A 207 16.31 -2.89 -18.65
N PRO A 208 16.71 -3.89 -19.49
CA PRO A 208 18.07 -3.97 -19.98
C PRO A 208 18.41 -2.75 -20.85
N SER A 209 19.57 -2.15 -20.61
CA SER A 209 20.11 -1.09 -21.46
C SER A 209 20.95 -1.71 -22.61
N PRO A 210 20.89 -1.22 -23.87
CA PRO A 210 20.05 -0.10 -24.31
C PRO A 210 18.62 -0.54 -24.63
N LEU A 211 17.67 0.33 -24.35
CA LEU A 211 16.32 0.21 -24.90
C LEU A 211 16.44 0.09 -26.43
N PRO A 212 15.65 -0.79 -27.11
CA PRO A 212 15.57 -0.74 -28.58
C PRO A 212 15.25 0.70 -29.00
N LEU A 213 15.89 1.14 -30.09
CA LEU A 213 15.74 2.47 -30.67
C LEU A 213 14.32 2.68 -31.26
N TRP A 214 13.32 2.60 -30.45
CA TRP A 214 12.06 3.26 -30.69
C TRP A 214 12.07 4.54 -29.87
N GLY A 215 12.14 5.63 -30.56
CA GLY A 215 12.38 7.00 -30.14
C GLY A 215 12.62 7.17 -28.68
N SER A 216 13.76 7.79 -28.34
CA SER A 216 14.12 8.14 -26.96
C SER A 216 12.89 8.14 -26.09
N ALA A 217 12.83 7.26 -25.08
CA ALA A 217 11.76 7.31 -24.08
C ALA A 217 11.89 8.66 -23.34
N SER A 218 11.64 9.73 -24.08
CA SER A 218 11.19 10.98 -23.52
C SER A 218 9.95 10.59 -22.75
N LYS A 219 9.97 10.81 -21.41
CA LYS A 219 8.76 10.89 -20.62
C LYS A 219 7.68 11.41 -21.56
N PRO A 220 6.53 10.73 -21.73
CA PRO A 220 5.46 11.34 -22.47
C PRO A 220 5.34 12.74 -21.90
N GLN A 221 5.64 13.77 -22.68
CA GLN A 221 5.34 15.15 -22.30
C GLN A 221 3.82 15.23 -22.40
N HIS A 222 3.15 14.71 -21.36
CA HIS A 222 1.76 15.03 -21.18
C HIS A 222 1.71 16.48 -20.74
N SER A 223 1.60 17.39 -21.75
CA SER A 223 0.79 18.54 -21.54
C SER A 223 -0.59 18.00 -21.13
N TYR A 224 -1.01 18.24 -19.91
CA TYR A 224 -2.42 18.20 -19.58
C TYR A 224 -3.09 19.17 -20.55
N GLU A 225 -3.58 18.68 -21.69
CA GLU A 225 -4.56 19.41 -22.45
C GLU A 225 -5.75 19.51 -21.51
N GLU A 226 -6.09 20.73 -21.11
CA GLU A 226 -7.30 21.04 -20.38
C GLU A 226 -8.47 20.43 -21.14
N GLU A 227 -8.88 19.21 -20.73
CA GLU A 227 -10.13 18.63 -21.18
C GLU A 227 -11.22 19.61 -20.76
N LYS A 228 -11.88 20.22 -21.77
CA LYS A 228 -12.99 21.16 -21.58
C LYS A 228 -13.91 20.71 -20.46
N ALA A 229 -14.12 21.61 -19.52
CA ALA A 229 -14.86 21.45 -18.28
C ALA A 229 -16.02 20.45 -18.34
N LEU A 230 -15.77 19.23 -17.92
CA LEU A 230 -16.80 18.31 -17.45
C LEU A 230 -17.35 18.84 -16.10
N PRO A 231 -18.59 18.48 -15.73
CA PRO A 231 -19.19 18.96 -14.50
C PRO A 231 -18.22 18.72 -13.34
N GLN A 232 -18.08 19.76 -12.49
CA GLN A 232 -17.10 19.87 -11.40
C GLN A 232 -16.94 18.53 -10.64
N ARG A 233 -15.90 17.76 -10.97
CA ARG A 233 -15.56 16.55 -10.21
C ARG A 233 -15.09 17.00 -8.84
N VAL A 234 -15.57 16.34 -7.79
CA VAL A 234 -15.10 16.60 -6.43
C VAL A 234 -13.63 16.16 -6.36
N SER A 235 -12.76 17.13 -6.34
CA SER A 235 -11.32 16.94 -6.16
C SER A 235 -11.00 17.00 -4.67
N VAL A 236 -10.08 16.16 -4.22
CA VAL A 236 -9.54 16.16 -2.86
C VAL A 236 -8.01 16.11 -2.91
N GLU A 237 -7.36 16.62 -1.88
CA GLU A 237 -5.92 16.53 -1.78
C GLU A 237 -5.45 15.11 -1.42
N GLY A 238 -4.37 14.70 -2.04
CA GLY A 238 -3.68 13.44 -1.74
C GLY A 238 -2.17 13.60 -1.80
N ALA A 239 -1.45 12.67 -1.19
CA ALA A 239 -0.01 12.56 -1.30
C ALA A 239 0.38 11.11 -1.60
N VAL A 240 1.47 10.94 -2.32
CA VAL A 240 2.05 9.62 -2.60
C VAL A 240 3.38 9.52 -1.88
N ALA A 241 3.47 8.62 -0.91
CA ALA A 241 4.74 8.30 -0.29
C ALA A 241 5.30 7.02 -0.93
N SER A 242 6.53 7.08 -1.39
CA SER A 242 7.22 5.94 -1.99
C SER A 242 8.57 5.72 -1.32
N ARG A 243 8.78 4.49 -0.86
CA ARG A 243 10.05 4.08 -0.29
C ARG A 243 10.97 3.55 -1.39
N TRP A 244 12.14 4.18 -1.50
CA TRP A 244 13.24 3.76 -2.35
C TRP A 244 14.46 3.44 -1.49
N PRO A 245 14.97 2.19 -1.48
CA PRO A 245 16.21 1.87 -0.79
C PRO A 245 17.34 2.77 -1.27
N GLY A 246 18.00 3.46 -0.34
CA GLY A 246 19.10 4.39 -0.65
C GLY A 246 18.68 5.85 -0.86
N GLU A 247 17.47 6.15 -1.32
CA GLU A 247 17.02 7.54 -1.56
C GLU A 247 16.06 8.04 -0.47
N SER A 248 15.02 7.26 -0.17
CA SER A 248 13.99 7.61 0.82
C SER A 248 13.77 6.51 1.86
N PRO A 249 14.83 5.97 2.51
CA PRO A 249 14.74 4.75 3.31
C PRO A 249 13.83 4.86 4.54
N GLY A 250 13.57 6.07 5.02
CA GLY A 250 12.74 6.34 6.21
C GLY A 250 11.32 6.78 5.93
N ILE A 251 10.96 7.07 4.68
CA ILE A 251 9.73 7.78 4.34
C ILE A 251 8.46 7.10 4.87
N MET A 252 8.34 5.78 4.72
CA MET A 252 7.16 5.05 5.21
C MET A 252 7.03 5.10 6.72
N ARG A 253 8.12 4.93 7.46
CA ARG A 253 8.09 5.04 8.93
C ARG A 253 7.69 6.44 9.37
N GLN A 254 8.28 7.46 8.75
CA GLN A 254 8.01 8.86 9.05
C GLN A 254 6.56 9.24 8.77
N THR A 255 6.00 8.84 7.63
CA THR A 255 4.60 9.13 7.31
C THR A 255 3.63 8.46 8.27
N TYR A 256 3.83 7.17 8.61
CA TYR A 256 3.01 6.51 9.62
C TYR A 256 3.11 7.16 10.99
N VAL A 257 4.33 7.53 11.41
CA VAL A 257 4.56 8.22 12.70
C VAL A 257 3.86 9.58 12.72
N ILE A 258 4.00 10.39 11.66
CA ILE A 258 3.34 11.69 11.53
C ILE A 258 1.81 11.55 11.64
N CYS A 259 1.21 10.62 10.90
CA CYS A 259 -0.24 10.40 10.96
C CYS A 259 -0.71 10.03 12.37
N ILE A 260 -0.04 9.10 13.03
CA ILE A 260 -0.41 8.61 14.36
C ILE A 260 -0.14 9.66 15.43
N ASP A 261 0.95 10.42 15.33
CA ASP A 261 1.28 11.47 16.31
C ASP A 261 0.36 12.70 16.17
N ASN A 262 -0.16 12.98 14.98
CA ASN A 262 -1.12 14.06 14.74
C ASN A 262 -2.57 13.66 15.08
N ALA A 263 -2.88 12.37 15.24
CA ALA A 263 -4.22 11.90 15.58
C ALA A 263 -4.72 12.48 16.92
N GLU A 264 -5.97 12.93 16.94
CA GLU A 264 -6.62 13.54 18.11
C GLU A 264 -7.64 12.62 18.77
N HIS A 265 -8.36 11.81 17.99
CA HIS A 265 -9.49 11.04 18.48
C HIS A 265 -9.39 9.55 18.18
N LEU A 266 -9.04 9.19 16.93
CA LEU A 266 -9.17 7.83 16.46
C LEU A 266 -8.08 7.45 15.45
N VAL A 267 -7.42 6.34 15.71
CA VAL A 267 -6.53 5.64 14.77
C VAL A 267 -7.09 4.25 14.52
N GLN A 268 -7.47 3.93 13.28
CA GLN A 268 -7.90 2.61 12.87
C GLN A 268 -6.91 2.03 11.87
N ILE A 269 -6.47 0.80 12.09
CA ILE A 269 -5.47 0.14 11.25
C ILE A 269 -5.93 -1.26 10.89
N VAL A 270 -5.82 -1.61 9.61
CA VAL A 270 -5.87 -2.98 9.11
C VAL A 270 -4.53 -3.31 8.50
N ASN A 271 -3.84 -4.32 9.02
CA ASN A 271 -2.53 -4.71 8.49
C ASN A 271 -2.23 -6.20 8.76
N PRO A 272 -1.87 -6.99 7.72
CA PRO A 272 -1.66 -8.44 7.86
C PRO A 272 -0.45 -8.81 8.69
N TYR A 273 0.64 -8.03 8.57
CA TYR A 273 1.93 -8.33 9.18
C TYR A 273 2.32 -7.25 10.20
N ALA A 274 1.48 -7.10 11.23
CA ALA A 274 1.65 -6.08 12.26
C ALA A 274 2.73 -6.48 13.30
N MET A 275 3.94 -6.72 12.84
CA MET A 275 5.08 -7.02 13.73
C MET A 275 5.68 -5.76 14.38
N LEU A 276 5.10 -4.64 14.15
CA LEU A 276 5.32 -3.28 14.64
C LEU A 276 6.81 -2.92 14.88
N PHE A 277 7.38 -2.21 13.94
CA PHE A 277 8.74 -1.70 14.06
C PHE A 277 8.82 -0.52 15.04
N GLY A 278 10.00 -0.28 15.65
CA GLY A 278 10.24 0.57 16.81
C GLY A 278 9.51 1.91 16.85
N GLU A 279 9.64 2.73 15.78
CA GLU A 279 9.08 4.08 15.72
C GLU A 279 7.55 4.08 15.64
N VAL A 280 6.96 3.22 14.79
CA VAL A 280 5.50 3.10 14.66
C VAL A 280 4.88 2.58 15.96
N ARG A 281 5.51 1.59 16.61
CA ARG A 281 5.07 1.13 17.94
C ARG A 281 5.14 2.25 18.98
N ALA A 282 6.18 3.07 18.94
CA ALA A 282 6.32 4.19 19.86
C ALA A 282 5.24 5.25 19.62
N ALA A 283 4.92 5.55 18.36
CA ALA A 283 3.83 6.48 18.00
C ALA A 283 2.47 5.98 18.49
N LEU A 284 2.13 4.71 18.27
CA LEU A 284 0.88 4.11 18.78
C LEU A 284 0.80 4.19 20.33
N ARG A 285 1.92 3.97 21.01
CA ARG A 285 1.96 4.13 22.46
C ARG A 285 1.71 5.58 22.88
N ARG A 286 2.30 6.58 22.20
CA ARG A 286 2.05 8.00 22.48
C ARG A 286 0.59 8.37 22.20
N ALA A 287 0.00 7.89 21.12
CA ALA A 287 -1.41 8.11 20.82
C ALA A 287 -2.31 7.60 21.95
N LEU A 288 -2.13 6.36 22.40
CA LEU A 288 -2.85 5.80 23.55
C LEU A 288 -2.64 6.61 24.83
N GLN A 289 -1.42 7.11 25.11
CA GLN A 289 -1.12 7.96 26.26
C GLN A 289 -1.81 9.32 26.19
N ARG A 290 -2.09 9.86 24.98
CA ARG A 290 -2.87 11.08 24.77
C ARG A 290 -4.39 10.84 24.88
N GLY A 291 -4.83 9.60 25.04
CA GLY A 291 -6.26 9.25 25.08
C GLY A 291 -6.87 9.01 23.68
N VAL A 292 -6.05 8.96 22.64
CA VAL A 292 -6.52 8.61 21.29
C VAL A 292 -6.97 7.15 21.27
N ARG A 293 -8.18 6.90 20.78
CA ARG A 293 -8.70 5.54 20.60
C ARG A 293 -7.94 4.85 19.46
N VAL A 294 -7.36 3.70 19.73
CA VAL A 294 -6.63 2.91 18.73
C VAL A 294 -7.34 1.59 18.51
N GLN A 295 -7.81 1.37 17.29
CA GLN A 295 -8.43 0.14 16.84
C GLN A 295 -7.53 -0.55 15.82
N PHE A 296 -7.20 -1.80 16.06
CA PHE A 296 -6.29 -2.55 15.21
C PHE A 296 -6.94 -3.87 14.77
N MET A 297 -6.99 -4.13 13.46
CA MET A 297 -7.48 -5.39 12.93
C MET A 297 -6.33 -6.19 12.31
N VAL A 298 -6.18 -7.43 12.75
CA VAL A 298 -5.23 -8.43 12.23
C VAL A 298 -5.97 -9.72 11.95
N SER A 299 -5.39 -10.61 11.16
CA SER A 299 -6.00 -11.92 10.88
C SER A 299 -5.64 -12.95 11.95
N THR A 300 -6.55 -13.90 12.16
CA THR A 300 -6.32 -15.06 13.03
C THR A 300 -5.24 -15.99 12.47
N LYS A 301 -5.17 -16.09 11.15
CA LYS A 301 -4.20 -16.91 10.40
C LYS A 301 -3.59 -16.07 9.29
N SER A 302 -2.27 -16.19 9.12
CA SER A 302 -1.55 -15.66 7.96
C SER A 302 -0.96 -16.84 7.14
N ASP A 303 -0.39 -16.52 6.02
CA ASP A 303 0.36 -17.46 5.19
C ASP A 303 1.66 -17.96 5.87
N GLY A 304 2.14 -17.24 6.89
CA GLY A 304 3.33 -17.57 7.69
C GLY A 304 3.05 -17.83 9.18
N LYS A 305 3.11 -19.10 9.63
CA LYS A 305 2.85 -19.48 11.05
C LYS A 305 3.69 -18.73 12.08
N VAL A 306 4.91 -18.36 11.71
CA VAL A 306 5.85 -17.63 12.60
C VAL A 306 5.37 -16.21 12.82
N ASN A 307 4.87 -15.57 11.79
CA ASN A 307 4.37 -14.21 11.82
C ASN A 307 3.21 -14.08 12.82
N ASP A 308 2.29 -15.05 12.83
CA ASP A 308 1.12 -15.05 13.72
C ASP A 308 1.51 -14.99 15.21
N ASP A 309 2.58 -15.68 15.60
CA ASP A 309 3.02 -15.71 17.00
C ASP A 309 3.70 -14.40 17.43
N VAL A 310 4.48 -13.78 16.53
CA VAL A 310 5.09 -12.46 16.78
C VAL A 310 4.01 -11.38 16.82
N ILE A 311 3.08 -11.38 15.86
CA ILE A 311 1.93 -10.47 15.82
C ILE A 311 1.12 -10.58 17.10
N GLY A 312 0.80 -11.81 17.56
CA GLY A 312 0.06 -12.03 18.80
C GLY A 312 0.74 -11.43 20.02
N LEU A 313 2.07 -11.46 20.11
CA LEU A 313 2.79 -10.79 21.19
C LEU A 313 2.73 -9.26 21.10
N GLU A 314 2.81 -8.70 19.89
CA GLU A 314 2.70 -7.24 19.71
C GLU A 314 1.27 -6.74 19.99
N MET A 315 0.27 -7.44 19.49
CA MET A 315 -1.16 -7.10 19.74
C MET A 315 -1.51 -7.16 21.23
N ARG A 316 -0.99 -8.15 21.97
CA ARG A 316 -1.14 -8.17 23.43
C ARG A 316 -0.54 -6.94 24.10
N LYS A 317 0.59 -6.45 23.63
CA LYS A 317 1.23 -5.25 24.22
C LYS A 317 0.39 -3.99 23.97
N LEU A 318 -0.25 -3.88 22.80
CA LEU A 318 -1.17 -2.80 22.49
C LEU A 318 -2.45 -2.90 23.32
N MET A 319 -3.09 -4.08 23.35
CA MET A 319 -4.29 -4.33 24.18
C MET A 319 -4.07 -3.95 25.65
N LYS A 320 -2.92 -4.35 26.23
CA LYS A 320 -2.58 -3.97 27.63
C LYS A 320 -2.42 -2.47 27.86
N ARG A 321 -2.33 -1.67 26.79
CA ARG A 321 -2.26 -0.21 26.84
C ARG A 321 -3.57 0.48 26.47
N GLY A 322 -4.64 -0.31 26.28
CA GLY A 322 -5.98 0.20 25.99
C GLY A 322 -6.35 0.21 24.51
N ALA A 323 -5.53 -0.35 23.61
CA ALA A 323 -5.94 -0.52 22.22
C ALA A 323 -7.01 -1.63 22.11
N GLU A 324 -7.99 -1.40 21.24
CA GLU A 324 -8.97 -2.39 20.82
C GLU A 324 -8.39 -3.19 19.65
N VAL A 325 -8.10 -4.45 19.86
CA VAL A 325 -7.52 -5.33 18.85
C VAL A 325 -8.56 -6.35 18.41
N TYR A 326 -8.80 -6.43 17.11
CA TYR A 326 -9.76 -7.33 16.50
C TYR A 326 -9.03 -8.38 15.66
N TYR A 327 -9.36 -9.65 15.88
CA TYR A 327 -8.89 -10.78 15.06
C TYR A 327 -9.94 -11.13 14.02
N PHE A 328 -9.64 -10.85 12.74
CA PHE A 328 -10.50 -11.24 11.62
C PHE A 328 -10.48 -12.75 11.44
N GLU A 329 -11.66 -13.39 11.44
CA GLU A 329 -11.84 -14.85 11.47
C GLU A 329 -12.18 -15.45 10.09
N ASP A 330 -12.78 -14.65 9.19
CA ASP A 330 -13.27 -15.13 7.88
C ASP A 330 -12.16 -15.15 6.82
N GLY A 331 -11.00 -15.69 7.20
CA GLY A 331 -9.86 -15.84 6.31
C GLY A 331 -8.65 -14.95 6.64
N PHE A 332 -7.91 -14.53 5.62
CA PHE A 332 -6.73 -13.69 5.74
C PHE A 332 -7.00 -12.26 5.23
N HIS A 333 -7.06 -11.31 6.14
CA HIS A 333 -7.27 -9.90 5.80
C HIS A 333 -5.92 -9.25 5.47
N HIS A 334 -5.62 -9.14 4.18
CA HIS A 334 -4.31 -8.72 3.68
C HIS A 334 -4.22 -7.22 3.35
N SER A 335 -5.24 -6.40 3.65
CA SER A 335 -5.23 -4.96 3.39
C SER A 335 -4.21 -4.20 4.24
N LYS A 336 -3.67 -3.12 3.70
CA LYS A 336 -2.76 -2.20 4.37
C LYS A 336 -3.39 -0.81 4.35
N ILE A 337 -4.17 -0.55 5.40
CA ILE A 337 -5.03 0.64 5.51
C ILE A 337 -4.85 1.25 6.89
N MET A 338 -4.84 2.57 6.94
CA MET A 338 -4.96 3.32 8.18
C MET A 338 -5.93 4.50 7.96
N MET A 339 -6.78 4.76 8.93
CA MET A 339 -7.74 5.86 8.94
C MET A 339 -7.52 6.68 10.20
N ILE A 340 -7.52 8.01 10.06
CA ILE A 340 -7.23 8.95 11.13
C ILE A 340 -8.38 9.93 11.29
N ASP A 341 -8.97 9.98 12.48
CA ASP A 341 -9.97 10.96 12.93
C ASP A 341 -11.18 11.14 12.00
N SER A 342 -11.47 10.14 11.14
CA SER A 342 -12.46 10.22 10.07
C SER A 342 -12.19 11.33 9.04
N LEU A 343 -10.99 11.89 9.01
CA LEU A 343 -10.61 13.00 8.15
C LEU A 343 -9.77 12.59 6.95
N PHE A 344 -8.87 11.62 7.14
CA PHE A 344 -8.01 11.12 6.07
C PHE A 344 -7.63 9.66 6.28
N CYS A 345 -7.16 9.04 5.21
CA CYS A 345 -6.77 7.64 5.21
C CYS A 345 -5.52 7.39 4.37
N THR A 346 -4.90 6.23 4.56
CA THR A 346 -3.91 5.69 3.63
C THR A 346 -4.29 4.29 3.17
N VAL A 347 -4.10 4.05 1.88
CA VAL A 347 -4.23 2.74 1.24
C VAL A 347 -2.97 2.50 0.42
N GLY A 348 -2.34 1.34 0.57
CA GLY A 348 -1.11 1.08 -0.16
C GLY A 348 -0.57 -0.33 0.00
N THR A 349 0.73 -0.46 -0.19
CA THR A 349 1.41 -1.75 -0.23
C THR A 349 2.11 -2.10 1.08
N THR A 350 2.32 -1.11 1.97
CA THR A 350 3.23 -1.19 3.12
C THR A 350 2.69 -2.00 4.28
N ASN A 351 3.35 -3.10 4.60
CA ASN A 351 3.13 -3.82 5.84
C ASN A 351 3.81 -3.09 7.02
N LEU A 352 3.29 -3.31 8.23
CA LEU A 352 3.89 -2.78 9.47
C LEU A 352 4.95 -3.72 10.04
N ASP A 353 5.79 -4.26 9.17
CA ASP A 353 6.93 -5.11 9.50
C ASP A 353 8.27 -4.44 9.11
N ALA A 354 9.37 -5.07 9.49
CA ALA A 354 10.68 -4.52 9.19
C ALA A 354 11.00 -4.57 7.69
N ARG A 355 10.48 -5.56 6.97
CA ARG A 355 10.74 -5.74 5.55
C ARG A 355 10.18 -4.56 4.75
N SER A 356 8.89 -4.28 4.88
CA SER A 356 8.24 -3.16 4.20
C SER A 356 8.75 -1.80 4.67
N LEU A 357 8.99 -1.63 5.98
CA LEU A 357 9.40 -0.33 6.52
C LEU A 357 10.88 0.01 6.33
N CYS A 358 11.76 -1.00 6.05
CA CYS A 358 13.21 -0.77 6.02
C CYS A 358 13.91 -1.27 4.75
N PHE A 359 13.31 -2.19 3.98
CA PHE A 359 14.03 -2.86 2.89
C PHE A 359 13.34 -2.73 1.53
N ASP A 360 12.08 -3.12 1.39
CA ASP A 360 11.40 -3.21 0.10
C ASP A 360 11.04 -1.85 -0.50
N TYR A 361 10.80 -1.82 -1.81
CA TYR A 361 10.16 -0.70 -2.50
C TYR A 361 8.67 -0.76 -2.18
N GLU A 362 8.13 0.31 -1.65
CA GLU A 362 6.75 0.41 -1.19
C GLU A 362 6.11 1.71 -1.67
N VAL A 363 4.78 1.71 -1.80
CA VAL A 363 4.02 2.90 -2.15
C VAL A 363 2.70 2.94 -1.39
N ASN A 364 2.38 4.11 -0.84
CA ASN A 364 1.09 4.39 -0.21
C ASN A 364 0.49 5.69 -0.75
N ALA A 365 -0.81 5.67 -1.06
CA ALA A 365 -1.61 6.87 -1.19
C ALA A 365 -2.08 7.35 0.19
N PHE A 366 -2.00 8.64 0.43
CA PHE A 366 -2.63 9.32 1.56
C PHE A 366 -3.70 10.24 1.01
N ILE A 367 -4.95 10.06 1.40
CA ILE A 367 -6.11 10.75 0.83
C ILE A 367 -6.80 11.56 1.92
N PHE A 368 -6.81 12.86 1.77
CA PHE A 368 -7.40 13.81 2.70
C PHE A 368 -8.87 14.05 2.33
N SER A 369 -9.70 13.05 2.58
CA SER A 369 -11.11 13.01 2.23
C SER A 369 -11.93 12.35 3.35
N PRO A 370 -12.74 13.10 4.09
CA PRO A 370 -13.66 12.50 5.06
C PRO A 370 -14.61 11.48 4.43
N ALA A 371 -15.11 11.74 3.22
CA ALA A 371 -16.01 10.83 2.51
C ALA A 371 -15.36 9.47 2.22
N THR A 372 -14.13 9.48 1.68
CA THR A 372 -13.36 8.24 1.42
C THR A 372 -13.01 7.52 2.72
N THR A 373 -12.63 8.28 3.75
CA THR A 373 -12.30 7.73 5.07
C THR A 373 -13.49 7.05 5.70
N HIS A 374 -14.68 7.67 5.65
CA HIS A 374 -15.92 7.07 6.14
C HIS A 374 -16.29 5.78 5.39
N GLN A 375 -16.10 5.70 4.07
CA GLN A 375 -16.34 4.45 3.33
C GLN A 375 -15.44 3.33 3.85
N LEU A 376 -14.16 3.59 4.08
CA LEU A 376 -13.23 2.61 4.66
C LEU A 376 -13.62 2.24 6.10
N GLN A 377 -14.07 3.20 6.90
CA GLN A 377 -14.56 2.95 8.26
C GLN A 377 -15.81 2.08 8.28
N GLN A 378 -16.75 2.30 7.36
CA GLN A 378 -17.94 1.43 7.23
C GLN A 378 -17.54 -0.03 6.93
N ILE A 379 -16.56 -0.21 6.03
CA ILE A 379 -16.01 -1.54 5.73
C ILE A 379 -15.33 -2.13 6.97
N PHE A 380 -14.51 -1.34 7.68
CA PHE A 380 -13.85 -1.76 8.92
C PHE A 380 -14.87 -2.21 9.99
N TYR A 381 -15.91 -1.42 10.22
CA TYR A 381 -16.96 -1.75 11.20
C TYR A 381 -17.78 -2.98 10.81
N ASN A 382 -18.08 -3.13 9.52
CA ASN A 382 -18.74 -4.33 9.03
C ASN A 382 -17.88 -5.59 9.24
N ASP A 383 -16.58 -5.52 8.95
CA ASP A 383 -15.65 -6.63 9.17
C ASP A 383 -15.45 -6.90 10.67
N MET A 384 -15.43 -5.85 11.49
CA MET A 384 -15.36 -5.93 12.94
C MET A 384 -16.56 -6.66 13.54
N GLU A 385 -17.77 -6.26 13.15
CA GLU A 385 -19.02 -6.79 13.70
C GLU A 385 -19.34 -8.21 13.23
N LYS A 386 -19.12 -8.48 11.93
CA LYS A 386 -19.56 -9.75 11.32
C LYS A 386 -18.50 -10.84 11.33
N SER A 387 -17.23 -10.47 11.35
CA SER A 387 -16.16 -11.41 11.04
C SER A 387 -14.96 -11.30 11.98
N SER A 388 -15.08 -10.62 13.13
CA SER A 388 -13.93 -10.43 14.00
C SER A 388 -14.25 -10.71 15.47
N THR A 389 -13.22 -11.16 16.19
CA THR A 389 -13.25 -11.35 17.65
C THR A 389 -12.37 -10.31 18.33
N LEU A 390 -12.93 -9.59 19.32
CA LEU A 390 -12.16 -8.66 20.15
C LEU A 390 -11.15 -9.43 21.02
N LEU A 391 -9.92 -9.00 21.00
CA LEU A 391 -8.86 -9.56 21.83
C LEU A 391 -9.01 -9.13 23.30
N THR A 392 -9.45 -10.04 24.14
CA THR A 392 -9.41 -9.91 25.60
C THR A 392 -8.22 -10.70 26.18
N PRO A 393 -7.88 -10.53 27.47
CA PRO A 393 -6.88 -11.36 28.13
C PRO A 393 -7.17 -12.87 28.02
N GLU A 394 -8.45 -13.26 28.12
CA GLU A 394 -8.94 -14.64 28.05
C GLU A 394 -8.76 -15.18 26.63
N VAL A 395 -9.26 -14.47 25.63
CA VAL A 395 -9.12 -14.82 24.20
C VAL A 395 -7.64 -14.93 23.82
N TRP A 396 -6.78 -14.03 24.35
CA TRP A 396 -5.35 -14.12 24.10
C TRP A 396 -4.72 -15.37 24.73
N GLN A 397 -5.12 -15.75 25.94
CA GLN A 397 -4.59 -16.95 26.63
C GLN A 397 -4.95 -18.22 25.88
N GLU A 398 -6.17 -18.32 25.38
CA GLU A 398 -6.68 -19.43 24.56
C GLU A 398 -5.91 -19.55 23.24
N ARG A 399 -5.82 -18.45 22.49
CA ARG A 399 -5.19 -18.42 21.16
C ARG A 399 -3.68 -18.62 21.19
N PHE A 400 -3.01 -18.18 22.26
CA PHE A 400 -1.55 -18.21 22.41
C PHE A 400 -1.12 -19.05 23.61
N PRO A 401 -1.23 -20.39 23.54
CA PRO A 401 -0.72 -21.30 24.57
C PRO A 401 0.80 -21.13 24.75
N PRO A 402 1.40 -21.62 25.85
CA PRO A 402 2.81 -21.40 26.19
C PRO A 402 3.78 -21.68 25.06
N ARG A 403 3.56 -22.72 24.25
CA ARG A 403 4.40 -23.08 23.10
C ARG A 403 4.45 -21.95 22.04
N ARG A 404 3.29 -21.38 21.71
CA ARG A 404 3.21 -20.24 20.77
C ARG A 404 3.90 -19.00 21.31
N ARG A 405 3.74 -18.73 22.63
CA ARG A 405 4.39 -17.59 23.30
C ARG A 405 5.91 -17.69 23.30
N ILE A 406 6.45 -18.89 23.56
CA ILE A 406 7.90 -19.15 23.52
C ILE A 406 8.40 -18.98 22.10
N ARG A 407 7.76 -19.61 21.13
CA ARG A 407 8.10 -19.49 19.69
C ARG A 407 8.09 -18.02 19.26
N GLY A 408 7.04 -17.28 19.55
CA GLY A 408 6.94 -15.86 19.22
C GLY A 408 8.05 -15.01 19.85
N ARG A 409 8.47 -15.32 21.08
CA ARG A 409 9.61 -14.62 21.75
C ARG A 409 10.93 -14.89 21.03
N ILE A 410 11.20 -16.15 20.66
CA ILE A 410 12.41 -16.54 19.93
C ILE A 410 12.45 -15.79 18.59
N TYR A 411 11.37 -15.83 17.81
CA TYR A 411 11.31 -15.17 16.50
C TYR A 411 11.27 -13.62 16.61
N SER A 412 10.80 -13.07 17.73
CA SER A 412 10.88 -11.62 17.95
C SER A 412 12.31 -11.08 18.00
N ILE A 413 13.31 -11.92 18.24
CA ILE A 413 14.74 -11.56 18.16
C ILE A 413 15.13 -11.34 16.70
N ALA A 414 14.64 -12.18 15.81
CA ALA A 414 14.93 -12.12 14.38
C ALA A 414 13.98 -11.20 13.58
N LYS A 415 12.98 -10.58 14.22
CA LYS A 415 11.94 -9.80 13.53
C LYS A 415 12.45 -8.59 12.73
N ARG A 416 13.73 -8.22 12.88
CA ARG A 416 14.38 -7.21 12.02
C ARG A 416 14.65 -7.72 10.61
N PHE A 417 14.51 -9.03 10.39
CA PHE A 417 14.79 -9.70 9.12
C PHE A 417 13.53 -10.43 8.57
N LEU A 418 12.46 -10.45 9.36
CA LEU A 418 11.14 -10.95 9.01
C LEU A 418 10.26 -9.75 8.58
#